data_8531e92a37f08b3431cb9d141295a5b4
#
_entry.id   8531e92a37f08b3431cb9d141295a5b4
#
_cell.length_a   1.000
_cell.length_b   1.000
_cell.length_c   1.000
_cell.angle_alpha   90.00
_cell.angle_beta   90.00
_cell.angle_gamma   90.00
#
_symmetry.space_group_name_H-M   'P 1'
#
loop_
_entity.id
_entity.type
_entity.pdbx_description
1 polymer ?
#
loop_
_entity_poly.entity_id
_entity_poly.type
_entity_poly.pdbx_seq_one_letter_code
_entity_poly.pdbx_strand_id
1 'polypeptide(L)'
;KLRLSESVENALNLGEGSMILFLIDTEEDRAFSSKMACTKCGYSIPDLEPRLFTFNNPAGACSGCEGLGVKPYVDISKVVHEPSASLSEGAIRGWDISNKYHFHLLRCLSKEYGFSLEKPFDEFDSNTKDLILKGSNGKSVNFSWRTRRGRLVDRRFPFEGVLNNINRRYKETESNYIREDLSKQISLS
;
A
#
# COMPACT_ATOMS: atom_id res chain seq x y z
N LYS A 1 -44.55 12.80 28.65
CA LYS A 1 -43.85 11.54 28.28
C LYS A 1 -44.25 11.07 26.87
N LEU A 2 -45.56 11.06 26.52
CA LEU A 2 -46.03 10.56 25.22
C LEU A 2 -45.38 11.31 24.02
N ARG A 3 -45.37 12.65 24.04
CA ARG A 3 -44.76 13.48 22.98
C ARG A 3 -43.27 13.22 22.78
N LEU A 4 -42.54 12.90 23.87
CA LEU A 4 -41.13 12.58 23.76
C LEU A 4 -40.90 11.23 23.07
N SER A 5 -41.70 10.21 23.38
CA SER A 5 -41.64 8.90 22.72
C SER A 5 -41.92 9.02 21.24
N GLU A 6 -42.96 9.76 20.84
CA GLU A 6 -43.32 9.98 19.44
C GLU A 6 -42.20 10.71 18.69
N SER A 7 -41.55 11.72 19.31
CA SER A 7 -40.44 12.44 18.73
C SER A 7 -39.21 11.56 18.55
N VAL A 8 -38.89 10.71 19.52
CA VAL A 8 -37.79 9.74 19.46
C VAL A 8 -38.04 8.69 18.37
N GLU A 9 -39.25 8.15 18.29
CA GLU A 9 -39.61 7.18 17.24
C GLU A 9 -39.51 7.81 15.83
N ASN A 10 -40.04 9.01 15.68
CA ASN A 10 -39.90 9.74 14.40
C ASN A 10 -38.47 10.03 14.02
N ALA A 11 -37.64 10.46 14.99
CA ALA A 11 -36.20 10.72 14.74
C ALA A 11 -35.46 9.43 14.36
N LEU A 12 -35.73 8.31 15.04
CA LEU A 12 -35.14 7.02 14.72
C LEU A 12 -35.60 6.48 13.36
N ASN A 13 -36.84 6.70 12.99
CA ASN A 13 -37.36 6.31 11.68
C ASN A 13 -36.74 7.11 10.54
N LEU A 14 -36.60 8.44 10.71
CA LEU A 14 -35.97 9.32 9.73
C LEU A 14 -34.47 9.09 9.62
N GLY A 15 -33.81 8.80 10.74
CA GLY A 15 -32.37 8.55 10.82
C GLY A 15 -31.98 7.08 10.64
N GLU A 16 -32.86 6.26 10.06
CA GLU A 16 -32.62 4.82 9.79
C GLU A 16 -32.12 4.05 11.02
N GLY A 17 -32.66 4.36 12.18
CA GLY A 17 -32.30 3.75 13.45
C GLY A 17 -31.22 4.46 14.24
N SER A 18 -30.79 5.64 13.84
CA SER A 18 -29.83 6.46 14.57
C SER A 18 -30.38 7.87 14.82
N MET A 19 -30.11 8.45 15.99
CA MET A 19 -30.49 9.83 16.32
C MET A 19 -29.48 10.49 17.22
N ILE A 20 -29.45 11.83 17.21
CA ILE A 20 -28.68 12.64 18.15
C ILE A 20 -29.67 13.44 19.00
N LEU A 21 -29.52 13.36 20.31
CA LEU A 21 -30.25 14.18 21.27
C LEU A 21 -29.34 15.29 21.77
N PHE A 22 -29.70 16.54 21.48
CA PHE A 22 -29.03 17.72 22.03
C PHE A 22 -29.65 18.11 23.37
N LEU A 23 -28.85 18.12 24.43
CA LEU A 23 -29.26 18.53 25.78
C LEU A 23 -28.99 20.04 25.94
N ILE A 24 -30.04 20.84 25.96
CA ILE A 24 -29.95 22.32 26.00
C ILE A 24 -29.26 22.80 27.27
N ASP A 25 -29.50 22.15 28.41
CA ASP A 25 -28.99 22.57 29.73
C ASP A 25 -27.47 22.37 29.89
N THR A 26 -26.90 21.36 29.21
CA THR A 26 -25.48 20.99 29.29
C THR A 26 -24.73 21.27 28.00
N GLU A 27 -25.42 21.69 26.94
CA GLU A 27 -24.90 21.86 25.57
C GLU A 27 -24.18 20.60 25.04
N GLU A 28 -24.65 19.42 25.43
CA GLU A 28 -24.06 18.13 25.05
C GLU A 28 -24.90 17.42 24.01
N ASP A 29 -24.20 16.83 23.01
CA ASP A 29 -24.79 15.87 22.07
C ASP A 29 -24.68 14.44 22.59
N ARG A 30 -25.82 13.72 22.59
CA ARG A 30 -25.88 12.29 22.92
C ARG A 30 -26.41 11.50 21.74
N ALA A 31 -25.56 10.65 21.18
CA ALA A 31 -25.94 9.74 20.11
C ALA A 31 -26.66 8.49 20.67
N PHE A 32 -27.76 8.13 20.04
CA PHE A 32 -28.53 6.93 20.33
C PHE A 32 -28.72 6.13 19.04
N SER A 33 -28.74 4.82 19.14
CA SER A 33 -29.05 3.94 18.02
C SER A 33 -29.94 2.81 18.46
N SER A 34 -30.96 2.49 17.68
CA SER A 34 -31.75 1.26 17.80
C SER A 34 -31.04 0.05 17.20
N LYS A 35 -29.97 0.28 16.43
CA LYS A 35 -29.07 -0.74 15.90
C LYS A 35 -27.87 -0.89 16.82
N MET A 36 -27.09 -1.97 16.67
CA MET A 36 -25.89 -2.23 17.48
C MET A 36 -24.77 -1.22 17.16
N ALA A 37 -24.88 0.00 17.72
CA ALA A 37 -23.91 1.06 17.53
C ALA A 37 -23.30 1.50 18.86
N CYS A 38 -22.00 1.80 18.86
CA CYS A 38 -21.32 2.38 20.00
C CYS A 38 -21.62 3.88 20.07
N THR A 39 -22.23 4.33 21.19
CA THR A 39 -22.57 5.74 21.40
C THR A 39 -21.35 6.64 21.62
N LYS A 40 -20.16 6.07 21.93
CA LYS A 40 -18.93 6.85 22.16
C LYS A 40 -18.15 7.12 20.87
N CYS A 41 -18.02 6.14 19.97
CA CYS A 41 -17.17 6.24 18.77
C CYS A 41 -17.96 6.17 17.46
N GLY A 42 -19.28 6.00 17.50
CA GLY A 42 -20.14 5.91 16.32
C GLY A 42 -20.00 4.59 15.53
N TYR A 43 -19.15 3.67 15.99
CA TYR A 43 -19.02 2.36 15.33
C TYR A 43 -20.32 1.60 15.40
N SER A 44 -20.85 1.18 14.27
CA SER A 44 -22.04 0.35 14.19
C SER A 44 -21.72 -0.99 13.51
N ILE A 45 -22.25 -2.05 14.07
CA ILE A 45 -22.22 -3.37 13.44
C ILE A 45 -23.39 -3.41 12.44
N PRO A 46 -23.18 -3.76 11.18
CA PRO A 46 -24.27 -3.97 10.23
C PRO A 46 -25.17 -5.10 10.70
N ASP A 47 -26.40 -5.18 10.19
CA ASP A 47 -27.33 -6.23 10.53
C ASP A 47 -26.65 -7.60 10.41
N LEU A 48 -26.78 -8.41 11.48
CA LEU A 48 -26.10 -9.70 11.58
C LEU A 48 -26.71 -10.69 10.56
N GLU A 49 -26.10 -10.76 9.40
CA GLU A 49 -26.47 -11.71 8.36
C GLU A 49 -25.46 -12.86 8.29
N PRO A 50 -25.87 -14.08 7.91
CA PRO A 50 -24.96 -15.22 7.76
C PRO A 50 -23.74 -14.95 6.88
N ARG A 51 -23.86 -14.05 5.90
CA ARG A 51 -22.76 -13.66 5.00
C ARG A 51 -21.61 -12.94 5.72
N LEU A 52 -21.85 -12.32 6.89
CA LEU A 52 -20.81 -11.69 7.71
C LEU A 52 -19.90 -12.70 8.40
N PHE A 53 -20.32 -13.96 8.50
CA PHE A 53 -19.59 -15.03 9.18
C PHE A 53 -18.89 -15.98 8.20
N THR A 54 -18.87 -15.64 6.92
CA THR A 54 -18.20 -16.46 5.91
C THR A 54 -17.04 -15.69 5.28
N PHE A 55 -15.85 -16.30 5.26
CA PHE A 55 -14.67 -15.75 4.58
C PHE A 55 -14.78 -15.75 3.05
N ASN A 56 -15.75 -16.48 2.48
CA ASN A 56 -16.01 -16.55 1.03
C ASN A 56 -16.97 -15.44 0.53
N ASN A 57 -17.30 -14.47 1.39
CA ASN A 57 -18.10 -13.31 1.02
C ASN A 57 -17.37 -12.03 1.41
N PRO A 58 -17.30 -11.01 0.55
CA PRO A 58 -16.60 -9.75 0.84
C PRO A 58 -17.04 -9.07 2.14
N ALA A 59 -18.30 -9.24 2.55
CA ALA A 59 -18.83 -8.65 3.79
C ALA A 59 -18.28 -9.31 5.06
N GLY A 60 -17.90 -10.59 5.00
CA GLY A 60 -17.33 -11.36 6.13
C GLY A 60 -15.85 -11.68 5.97
N ALA A 61 -15.29 -11.43 4.79
CA ALA A 61 -13.87 -11.69 4.52
C ALA A 61 -12.96 -10.69 5.26
N CYS A 62 -11.81 -11.16 5.69
CA CYS A 62 -10.77 -10.29 6.23
C CYS A 62 -10.31 -9.30 5.16
N SER A 63 -10.35 -7.99 5.46
CA SER A 63 -9.91 -6.93 4.55
C SER A 63 -8.41 -7.01 4.17
N GLY A 64 -7.61 -7.75 4.95
CA GLY A 64 -6.18 -7.92 4.71
C GLY A 64 -5.83 -9.05 3.72
N CYS A 65 -6.59 -10.15 3.75
CA CYS A 65 -6.34 -11.33 2.91
C CYS A 65 -7.52 -11.70 1.99
N GLU A 66 -8.62 -10.90 2.02
CA GLU A 66 -9.83 -11.12 1.21
C GLU A 66 -10.42 -12.53 1.37
N GLY A 67 -10.25 -13.14 2.56
CA GLY A 67 -10.72 -14.48 2.87
C GLY A 67 -9.74 -15.61 2.51
N LEU A 68 -8.57 -15.30 1.93
CA LEU A 68 -7.58 -16.31 1.51
C LEU A 68 -6.76 -16.89 2.67
N GLY A 69 -6.80 -16.29 3.87
CA GLY A 69 -6.01 -16.73 5.03
C GLY A 69 -4.52 -16.39 4.96
N VAL A 70 -4.03 -15.98 3.79
CA VAL A 70 -2.63 -15.61 3.54
C VAL A 70 -2.57 -14.31 2.76
N LYS A 71 -1.50 -13.54 2.97
CA LYS A 71 -1.28 -12.28 2.27
C LYS A 71 0.03 -12.36 1.48
N PRO A 72 -0.01 -12.11 0.16
CA PRO A 72 1.22 -12.04 -0.62
C PRO A 72 2.02 -10.79 -0.25
N TYR A 73 3.31 -10.95 -0.05
CA TYR A 73 4.24 -9.85 0.17
C TYR A 73 5.52 -10.03 -0.64
N VAL A 74 6.17 -8.94 -1.00
CA VAL A 74 7.44 -8.98 -1.73
C VAL A 74 8.56 -9.35 -0.75
N ASP A 75 9.20 -10.47 -0.98
CA ASP A 75 10.22 -11.04 -0.10
C ASP A 75 11.60 -10.47 -0.46
N ILE A 76 12.18 -9.73 0.48
CA ILE A 76 13.48 -9.08 0.27
C ILE A 76 14.58 -10.09 -0.06
N SER A 77 14.56 -11.28 0.56
CA SER A 77 15.57 -12.31 0.31
C SER A 77 15.49 -12.91 -1.10
N LYS A 78 14.32 -12.87 -1.72
CA LYS A 78 14.10 -13.29 -3.11
C LYS A 78 14.41 -12.18 -4.12
N VAL A 79 14.23 -10.93 -3.70
CA VAL A 79 14.54 -9.73 -4.51
C VAL A 79 16.05 -9.50 -4.56
N VAL A 80 16.69 -9.47 -3.39
CA VAL A 80 18.15 -9.38 -3.26
C VAL A 80 18.70 -10.79 -3.19
N HIS A 81 18.91 -11.41 -4.35
CA HIS A 81 19.29 -12.83 -4.43
C HIS A 81 20.79 -13.06 -4.28
N GLU A 82 21.61 -12.04 -4.52
CA GLU A 82 23.06 -12.11 -4.38
C GLU A 82 23.62 -10.86 -3.67
N PRO A 83 23.52 -10.80 -2.34
CA PRO A 83 23.91 -9.60 -1.57
C PRO A 83 25.39 -9.21 -1.72
N SER A 84 26.28 -10.19 -1.99
CA SER A 84 27.72 -10.00 -2.21
C SER A 84 28.04 -9.40 -3.59
N ALA A 85 27.10 -9.46 -4.54
CA ALA A 85 27.24 -8.81 -5.83
C ALA A 85 26.92 -7.31 -5.75
N SER A 86 27.40 -6.57 -6.74
CA SER A 86 27.04 -5.16 -6.92
C SER A 86 25.69 -5.01 -7.65
N LEU A 87 25.13 -3.79 -7.63
CA LEU A 87 23.90 -3.50 -8.38
C LEU A 87 24.07 -3.66 -9.88
N SER A 88 25.27 -3.39 -10.41
CA SER A 88 25.58 -3.59 -11.84
C SER A 88 25.71 -5.05 -12.20
N GLU A 89 26.20 -5.91 -11.30
CA GLU A 89 26.33 -7.35 -11.48
C GLU A 89 25.03 -8.11 -11.26
N GLY A 90 24.01 -7.46 -10.70
CA GLY A 90 22.69 -8.04 -10.55
C GLY A 90 22.32 -8.48 -9.13
N ALA A 91 22.86 -7.85 -8.09
CA ALA A 91 22.45 -8.10 -6.70
C ALA A 91 20.92 -8.12 -6.52
N ILE A 92 20.21 -7.27 -7.27
CA ILE A 92 18.75 -7.18 -7.28
C ILE A 92 18.22 -7.70 -8.61
N ARG A 93 17.39 -8.72 -8.54
CA ARG A 93 16.80 -9.38 -9.71
C ARG A 93 16.02 -8.40 -10.59
N GLY A 94 16.41 -8.30 -11.88
CA GLY A 94 15.77 -7.45 -12.88
C GLY A 94 16.07 -5.95 -12.74
N TRP A 95 17.06 -5.58 -11.92
CA TRP A 95 17.52 -4.19 -11.74
C TRP A 95 19.02 -4.02 -12.06
N ASP A 96 19.54 -4.88 -12.90
CA ASP A 96 20.91 -4.90 -13.39
C ASP A 96 21.04 -4.25 -14.77
N ILE A 97 22.26 -4.29 -15.33
CA ILE A 97 22.61 -3.73 -16.65
C ILE A 97 21.74 -4.29 -17.77
N SER A 98 21.24 -5.52 -17.65
CA SER A 98 20.39 -6.14 -18.68
C SER A 98 19.04 -5.43 -18.81
N ASN A 99 18.52 -4.87 -17.72
CA ASN A 99 17.32 -4.07 -17.71
C ASN A 99 17.65 -2.57 -17.77
N LYS A 100 17.82 -2.06 -18.98
CA LYS A 100 18.22 -0.67 -19.23
C LYS A 100 17.37 0.37 -18.52
N TYR A 101 16.06 0.14 -18.36
CA TYR A 101 15.15 1.10 -17.72
C TYR A 101 15.39 1.15 -16.20
N HIS A 102 15.28 0.01 -15.53
CA HIS A 102 15.46 -0.04 -14.08
C HIS A 102 16.88 0.33 -13.65
N PHE A 103 17.89 -0.15 -14.38
CA PHE A 103 19.27 0.21 -14.10
C PHE A 103 19.53 1.71 -14.29
N HIS A 104 18.86 2.35 -15.26
CA HIS A 104 18.95 3.78 -15.44
C HIS A 104 18.39 4.56 -14.25
N LEU A 105 17.27 4.09 -13.65
CA LEU A 105 16.72 4.69 -12.42
C LEU A 105 17.75 4.60 -11.27
N LEU A 106 18.36 3.44 -11.06
CA LEU A 106 19.43 3.27 -10.06
C LEU A 106 20.62 4.16 -10.32
N ARG A 107 21.02 4.37 -11.58
CA ARG A 107 22.11 5.29 -11.96
C ARG A 107 21.79 6.74 -11.61
N CYS A 108 20.57 7.19 -11.84
CA CYS A 108 20.15 8.54 -11.45
C CYS A 108 20.14 8.68 -9.93
N LEU A 109 19.63 7.69 -9.24
CA LEU A 109 19.59 7.63 -7.77
C LEU A 109 21.01 7.67 -7.17
N SER A 110 21.93 6.86 -7.72
CA SER A 110 23.33 6.82 -7.34
C SER A 110 24.01 8.20 -7.46
N LYS A 111 23.72 8.94 -8.54
CA LYS A 111 24.25 10.30 -8.73
C LYS A 111 23.70 11.31 -7.73
N GLU A 112 22.41 11.22 -7.41
CA GLU A 112 21.75 12.16 -6.50
C GLU A 112 22.19 11.94 -5.05
N TYR A 113 22.36 10.66 -4.63
CA TYR A 113 22.67 10.28 -3.25
C TYR A 113 24.13 9.88 -3.00
N GLY A 114 24.96 9.83 -4.05
CA GLY A 114 26.41 9.65 -3.92
C GLY A 114 26.87 8.25 -3.58
N PHE A 115 26.12 7.18 -3.92
CA PHE A 115 26.57 5.80 -3.74
C PHE A 115 27.06 5.17 -5.04
N SER A 116 27.98 4.19 -4.96
CA SER A 116 28.51 3.47 -6.12
C SER A 116 27.64 2.29 -6.52
N LEU A 117 27.42 2.10 -7.82
CA LEU A 117 26.69 0.93 -8.36
C LEU A 117 27.55 -0.34 -8.41
N GLU A 118 28.88 -0.19 -8.30
CA GLU A 118 29.86 -1.27 -8.33
C GLU A 118 30.21 -1.82 -6.92
N LYS A 119 29.65 -1.20 -5.89
CA LYS A 119 29.83 -1.65 -4.50
C LYS A 119 28.91 -2.83 -4.21
N PRO A 120 29.38 -3.90 -3.50
CA PRO A 120 28.53 -4.97 -3.03
C PRO A 120 27.31 -4.47 -2.26
N PHE A 121 26.14 -5.07 -2.48
CA PHE A 121 24.89 -4.62 -1.88
C PHE A 121 24.90 -4.74 -0.35
N ASP A 122 25.51 -5.77 0.20
CA ASP A 122 25.63 -5.99 1.64
C ASP A 122 26.46 -4.94 2.37
N GLU A 123 27.42 -4.30 1.67
CA GLU A 123 28.26 -3.24 2.21
C GLU A 123 27.60 -1.86 2.25
N PHE A 124 26.39 -1.69 1.70
CA PHE A 124 25.66 -0.43 1.83
C PHE A 124 25.17 -0.23 3.27
N ASP A 125 25.14 1.02 3.69
CA ASP A 125 24.49 1.41 4.94
C ASP A 125 22.97 1.20 4.87
N SER A 126 22.32 1.12 6.02
CA SER A 126 20.87 0.86 6.11
C SER A 126 20.03 1.92 5.38
N ASN A 127 20.47 3.19 5.38
CA ASN A 127 19.75 4.26 4.72
C ASN A 127 19.77 4.09 3.19
N THR A 128 20.92 3.71 2.63
CA THR A 128 21.07 3.45 1.18
C THR A 128 20.29 2.21 0.77
N LYS A 129 20.32 1.13 1.58
CA LYS A 129 19.50 -0.06 1.35
C LYS A 129 18.01 0.28 1.35
N ASP A 130 17.55 1.02 2.34
CA ASP A 130 16.15 1.45 2.45
C ASP A 130 15.74 2.36 1.29
N LEU A 131 16.59 3.28 0.88
CA LEU A 131 16.37 4.12 -0.29
C LEU A 131 16.16 3.29 -1.56
N ILE A 132 17.01 2.31 -1.81
CA ILE A 132 16.92 1.44 -2.99
C ILE A 132 15.67 0.55 -2.90
N LEU A 133 15.44 -0.09 -1.76
CA LEU A 133 14.37 -1.06 -1.59
C LEU A 133 13.00 -0.41 -1.42
N LYS A 134 12.89 0.59 -0.55
CA LYS A 134 11.60 1.19 -0.12
C LYS A 134 11.29 2.52 -0.84
N GLY A 135 12.32 3.15 -1.46
CA GLY A 135 12.17 4.40 -2.20
C GLY A 135 12.56 5.65 -1.43
N SER A 136 12.36 6.81 -2.08
CA SER A 136 12.83 8.11 -1.59
C SER A 136 11.90 8.79 -0.58
N ASN A 137 10.90 8.11 -0.03
CA ASN A 137 9.94 8.63 0.96
C ASN A 137 9.33 9.99 0.54
N GLY A 138 8.87 10.08 -0.71
CA GLY A 138 8.28 11.28 -1.28
C GLY A 138 9.27 12.36 -1.73
N LYS A 139 10.56 12.23 -1.45
CA LYS A 139 11.58 13.16 -1.94
C LYS A 139 11.75 12.97 -3.44
N SER A 140 11.64 14.06 -4.20
CA SER A 140 11.81 14.05 -5.64
C SER A 140 13.27 13.87 -6.03
N VAL A 141 13.54 12.92 -6.91
CA VAL A 141 14.84 12.62 -7.53
C VAL A 141 14.81 13.08 -8.97
N ASN A 142 15.93 13.57 -9.46
CA ASN A 142 16.06 13.99 -10.86
C ASN A 142 16.41 12.81 -11.76
N PHE A 143 15.51 12.47 -12.67
CA PHE A 143 15.70 11.44 -13.68
C PHE A 143 15.89 12.07 -15.03
N SER A 144 17.09 11.89 -15.61
CA SER A 144 17.45 12.45 -16.91
C SER A 144 17.74 11.36 -17.93
N TRP A 145 17.12 11.41 -19.09
CA TRP A 145 17.37 10.46 -20.17
C TRP A 145 17.38 11.14 -21.54
N ARG A 146 18.06 10.51 -22.50
CA ARG A 146 18.03 10.95 -23.89
C ARG A 146 16.96 10.21 -24.67
N THR A 147 16.11 10.96 -25.35
CA THR A 147 15.13 10.39 -26.29
C THR A 147 15.85 9.80 -27.51
N ARG A 148 15.15 9.00 -28.32
CA ARG A 148 15.68 8.47 -29.59
C ARG A 148 16.18 9.57 -30.54
N ARG A 149 15.62 10.79 -30.43
CA ARG A 149 16.02 11.98 -31.22
C ARG A 149 17.16 12.77 -30.58
N GLY A 150 17.84 12.24 -29.55
CA GLY A 150 18.97 12.87 -28.86
C GLY A 150 18.61 13.99 -27.88
N ARG A 151 17.33 14.36 -27.75
CA ARG A 151 16.90 15.41 -26.80
C ARG A 151 17.02 14.90 -25.38
N LEU A 152 17.65 15.69 -24.50
CA LEU A 152 17.69 15.45 -23.07
C LEU A 152 16.31 15.81 -22.47
N VAL A 153 15.76 14.91 -21.65
CA VAL A 153 14.53 15.11 -20.90
C VAL A 153 14.85 14.88 -19.43
N ASP A 154 14.55 15.89 -18.63
CA ASP A 154 14.68 15.83 -17.17
C ASP A 154 13.29 15.82 -16.54
N ARG A 155 13.06 14.91 -15.62
CA ARG A 155 11.83 14.86 -14.83
C ARG A 155 12.18 14.63 -13.37
N ARG A 156 11.47 15.33 -12.50
CA ARG A 156 11.56 15.14 -11.05
C ARG A 156 10.33 14.42 -10.54
N PHE A 157 10.54 13.27 -9.93
CA PHE A 157 9.49 12.50 -9.25
C PHE A 157 10.11 11.66 -8.12
N PRO A 158 9.31 11.24 -7.12
CA PRO A 158 9.79 10.35 -6.07
C PRO A 158 10.17 8.99 -6.65
N PHE A 159 11.30 8.44 -6.20
CA PHE A 159 11.64 7.05 -6.50
C PHE A 159 10.77 6.12 -5.64
N GLU A 160 9.99 5.26 -6.27
CA GLU A 160 9.05 4.38 -5.57
C GLU A 160 9.72 3.26 -4.77
N GLY A 161 10.95 2.88 -5.11
CA GLY A 161 11.66 1.75 -4.53
C GLY A 161 11.38 0.42 -5.25
N VAL A 162 12.34 -0.48 -5.15
CA VAL A 162 12.28 -1.79 -5.82
C VAL A 162 11.07 -2.61 -5.35
N LEU A 163 10.84 -2.69 -4.03
CA LEU A 163 9.76 -3.50 -3.46
C LEU A 163 8.38 -3.00 -3.88
N ASN A 164 8.19 -1.68 -3.84
CA ASN A 164 6.92 -1.07 -4.24
C ASN A 164 6.68 -1.21 -5.75
N ASN A 165 7.73 -1.08 -6.58
CA ASN A 165 7.66 -1.31 -8.01
C ASN A 165 7.21 -2.76 -8.33
N ILE A 166 7.83 -3.75 -7.69
CA ILE A 166 7.47 -5.16 -7.86
C ILE A 166 6.01 -5.41 -7.45
N ASN A 167 5.61 -4.92 -6.27
CA ASN A 167 4.26 -5.10 -5.74
C ASN A 167 3.21 -4.46 -6.66
N ARG A 168 3.45 -3.22 -7.10
CA ARG A 168 2.57 -2.53 -8.04
C ARG A 168 2.46 -3.28 -9.37
N ARG A 169 3.59 -3.64 -9.98
CA ARG A 169 3.61 -4.38 -11.25
C ARG A 169 2.94 -5.74 -11.14
N TYR A 170 3.10 -6.45 -10.04
CA TYR A 170 2.43 -7.74 -9.81
C TYR A 170 0.91 -7.60 -9.79
N LYS A 171 0.40 -6.51 -9.19
CA LYS A 171 -1.04 -6.23 -9.12
C LYS A 171 -1.63 -5.73 -10.44
N GLU A 172 -0.89 -4.88 -11.16
CA GLU A 172 -1.38 -4.17 -12.35
C GLU A 172 -1.16 -4.94 -13.66
N THR A 173 -0.27 -5.95 -13.69
CA THR A 173 0.05 -6.63 -14.93
C THR A 173 -1.08 -7.53 -15.42
N GLU A 174 -1.43 -7.39 -16.70
CA GLU A 174 -2.35 -8.28 -17.41
C GLU A 174 -1.63 -9.49 -18.04
N SER A 175 -0.29 -9.43 -18.16
CA SER A 175 0.51 -10.48 -18.74
C SER A 175 0.78 -11.61 -17.74
N ASN A 176 0.30 -12.81 -18.04
CA ASN A 176 0.56 -14.00 -17.23
C ASN A 176 2.05 -14.32 -17.10
N TYR A 177 2.83 -14.12 -18.17
CA TYR A 177 4.28 -14.31 -18.16
C TYR A 177 4.98 -13.38 -17.17
N ILE A 178 4.65 -12.07 -17.17
CA ILE A 178 5.22 -11.10 -16.24
C ILE A 178 4.78 -11.41 -14.81
N ARG A 179 3.52 -11.78 -14.61
CA ARG A 179 3.00 -12.14 -13.29
C ARG A 179 3.71 -13.37 -12.72
N GLU A 180 3.96 -14.39 -13.54
CA GLU A 180 4.70 -15.58 -13.14
C GLU A 180 6.16 -15.26 -12.79
N ASP A 181 6.83 -14.40 -13.54
CA ASP A 181 8.19 -13.99 -13.21
C ASP A 181 8.27 -13.17 -11.92
N LEU A 182 7.34 -12.23 -11.71
CA LEU A 182 7.27 -11.45 -10.48
C LEU A 182 6.87 -12.31 -9.27
N SER A 183 6.05 -13.36 -9.46
CA SER A 183 5.63 -14.27 -8.37
C SER A 183 6.81 -14.99 -7.71
N LYS A 184 7.91 -15.18 -8.43
CA LYS A 184 9.16 -15.76 -7.88
C LYS A 184 9.77 -14.91 -6.76
N GLN A 185 9.42 -13.62 -6.71
CA GLN A 185 9.89 -12.64 -5.72
C GLN A 185 8.88 -12.39 -4.60
N ILE A 186 7.77 -13.13 -4.59
CA ILE A 186 6.68 -13.01 -3.63
C ILE A 186 6.67 -14.23 -2.71
N SER A 187 6.36 -13.99 -1.44
CA SER A 187 6.08 -15.01 -0.43
C SER A 187 4.68 -14.80 0.15
N LEU A 188 4.15 -15.81 0.82
CA LEU A 188 2.87 -15.78 1.52
C LEU A 188 3.15 -15.71 3.03
N SER A 189 2.50 -14.78 3.74
CA SER A 189 2.53 -14.67 5.20
C SER A 189 1.17 -14.98 5.82
#